data_9c41371da1568ca1f086320aec615ce3
#
_entry.id   9c41371da1568ca1f086320aec615ce3
#
_cell.length_a   1.000
_cell.length_b   1.000
_cell.length_c   1.000
_cell.angle_alpha   90.00
_cell.angle_beta   90.00
_cell.angle_gamma   90.00
#
_symmetry.space_group_name_H-M   'P 1'
#
loop_
_entity.id
_entity.type
_entity.pdbx_description
1 polymer ?
#
loop_
_entity_poly.entity_id
_entity_poly.type
_entity_poly.pdbx_seq_one_letter_code
_entity_poly.pdbx_strand_id
1 'polypeptide(L)'
;FLTVLLLASQLWSQKKIEWVPPLDIPLSLSGTFGEPRSTHFHLGIDIKTQGKEGWEVRSVAPGYISRIRVSLEGYGKTVYINHTDETTSVFAHLKKFAPKIEAYIKSMQYEKESYTLQQFLKRGVFTIEAGEVIGYSGNTGSSSGPHLHFEIRDAKSQKPLNPLLFDLPISDSQRQKIQKLFLFYPKNNAVLTH
;
A
#
# COMPACT_ATOMS: atom_id res chain seq x y z
N PHE A 1 27.16 43.76 30.47
CA PHE A 1 25.86 43.09 30.41
C PHE A 1 25.93 42.02 29.30
N LEU A 2 26.06 40.77 29.72
CA LEU A 2 26.14 39.61 28.83
C LEU A 2 24.72 39.04 28.67
N THR A 3 24.09 39.28 27.54
CA THR A 3 22.76 38.72 27.20
C THR A 3 22.94 37.30 26.64
N VAL A 4 22.66 36.32 27.46
CA VAL A 4 22.61 34.89 27.02
C VAL A 4 21.30 34.68 26.27
N LEU A 5 21.38 34.55 24.94
CA LEU A 5 20.27 34.08 24.10
C LEU A 5 20.09 32.58 24.32
N LEU A 6 19.10 32.19 25.11
CA LEU A 6 18.59 30.81 25.19
C LEU A 6 17.82 30.51 23.88
N LEU A 7 18.49 29.91 22.93
CA LEU A 7 17.83 29.22 21.81
C LEU A 7 17.15 27.96 22.35
N ALA A 8 15.87 28.07 22.66
CA ALA A 8 15.02 26.92 22.90
C ALA A 8 14.86 26.20 21.60
N SER A 9 15.70 25.18 21.34
CA SER A 9 15.47 24.19 20.31
C SER A 9 14.16 23.47 20.66
N GLN A 10 13.06 23.87 20.02
CA GLN A 10 11.85 23.07 20.02
C GLN A 10 12.16 21.78 19.28
N LEU A 11 12.54 20.75 20.04
CA LEU A 11 12.52 19.37 19.57
C LEU A 11 11.05 19.06 19.27
N TRP A 12 10.67 19.24 18.02
CA TRP A 12 9.44 18.66 17.49
C TRP A 12 9.66 17.15 17.52
N SER A 13 9.25 16.54 18.62
CA SER A 13 9.08 15.08 18.66
C SER A 13 8.03 14.76 17.59
N GLN A 14 8.48 14.28 16.45
CA GLN A 14 7.55 13.71 15.47
C GLN A 14 6.83 12.58 16.19
N LYS A 15 5.54 12.78 16.48
CA LYS A 15 4.71 11.76 17.11
C LYS A 15 4.78 10.53 16.18
N LYS A 16 5.40 9.44 16.70
CA LYS A 16 5.47 8.17 15.97
C LYS A 16 4.05 7.81 15.52
N ILE A 17 3.85 7.58 14.23
CA ILE A 17 2.57 7.15 13.71
C ILE A 17 2.28 5.76 14.27
N GLU A 18 1.09 5.61 14.84
CA GLU A 18 0.56 4.31 15.21
C GLU A 18 -0.14 3.70 14.00
N TRP A 19 0.40 2.60 13.50
CA TRP A 19 -0.12 1.88 12.36
C TRP A 19 -1.24 0.95 12.80
N VAL A 20 -2.40 1.02 12.13
CA VAL A 20 -3.54 0.13 12.38
C VAL A 20 -3.69 -0.89 11.25
N PRO A 21 -4.28 -2.07 11.51
CA PRO A 21 -4.45 -3.08 10.48
C PRO A 21 -5.35 -2.58 9.33
N PRO A 22 -5.02 -2.91 8.07
CA PRO A 22 -5.83 -2.52 6.91
C PRO A 22 -7.13 -3.32 6.76
N LEU A 23 -7.27 -4.44 7.46
CA LEU A 23 -8.44 -5.31 7.48
C LEU A 23 -8.76 -5.70 8.93
N ASP A 24 -10.04 -5.80 9.25
CA ASP A 24 -10.53 -6.25 10.56
C ASP A 24 -10.67 -7.80 10.61
N ILE A 25 -9.60 -8.48 10.19
CA ILE A 25 -9.43 -9.95 10.26
C ILE A 25 -7.97 -10.26 10.57
N PRO A 26 -7.64 -11.47 11.08
CA PRO A 26 -6.24 -11.86 11.27
C PRO A 26 -5.44 -11.74 9.97
N LEU A 27 -4.36 -10.93 10.01
CA LEU A 27 -3.55 -10.65 8.82
C LEU A 27 -2.62 -11.84 8.54
N SER A 28 -3.03 -12.75 7.67
CA SER A 28 -2.19 -13.83 7.14
C SER A 28 -1.83 -13.57 5.69
N LEU A 29 -0.58 -13.91 5.29
CA LEU A 29 -0.06 -13.58 3.98
C LEU A 29 -0.21 -14.73 2.98
N SER A 30 -0.45 -14.39 1.71
CA SER A 30 -0.30 -15.28 0.55
C SER A 30 0.90 -14.90 -0.33
N GLY A 31 1.46 -13.72 -0.16
CA GLY A 31 2.66 -13.23 -0.83
C GLY A 31 3.45 -12.27 0.06
N THR A 32 4.78 -12.32 -0.02
CA THR A 32 5.68 -11.51 0.79
C THR A 32 6.42 -10.46 -0.04
N PHE A 33 6.93 -9.42 0.64
CA PHE A 33 7.74 -8.39 0.00
C PHE A 33 9.03 -8.97 -0.60
N GLY A 34 9.36 -8.55 -1.83
CA GLY A 34 10.57 -8.99 -2.53
C GLY A 34 10.48 -10.41 -3.12
N GLU A 35 9.34 -11.09 -3.01
CA GLU A 35 9.13 -12.40 -3.62
C GLU A 35 9.25 -12.31 -5.15
N PRO A 36 10.00 -13.22 -5.82
CA PRO A 36 10.10 -13.25 -7.26
C PRO A 36 8.76 -13.56 -7.92
N ARG A 37 8.35 -12.73 -8.86
CA ARG A 37 7.22 -12.93 -9.78
C ARG A 37 7.78 -13.16 -11.19
N SER A 38 6.94 -13.51 -12.15
CA SER A 38 7.38 -13.81 -13.52
C SER A 38 8.16 -12.67 -14.20
N THR A 39 7.83 -11.41 -13.91
CA THR A 39 8.41 -10.24 -14.59
C THR A 39 9.00 -9.19 -13.64
N HIS A 40 8.80 -9.33 -12.33
CA HIS A 40 9.23 -8.34 -11.33
C HIS A 40 9.33 -8.96 -9.94
N PHE A 41 9.88 -8.22 -8.99
CA PHE A 41 9.77 -8.56 -7.58
C PHE A 41 8.48 -7.99 -6.98
N HIS A 42 7.87 -8.71 -6.05
CA HIS A 42 6.66 -8.28 -5.36
C HIS A 42 6.94 -7.01 -4.53
N LEU A 43 6.22 -5.92 -4.81
CA LEU A 43 6.48 -4.61 -4.23
C LEU A 43 5.80 -4.37 -2.88
N GLY A 44 5.04 -5.34 -2.40
CA GLY A 44 4.26 -5.26 -1.16
C GLY A 44 4.07 -6.62 -0.51
N ILE A 45 2.95 -6.77 0.16
CA ILE A 45 2.46 -8.02 0.73
C ILE A 45 1.04 -8.29 0.22
N ASP A 46 0.70 -9.56 0.04
CA ASP A 46 -0.64 -10.00 -0.30
C ASP A 46 -1.32 -10.57 0.95
N ILE A 47 -2.34 -9.88 1.44
CA ILE A 47 -3.08 -10.25 2.65
C ILE A 47 -4.29 -11.09 2.23
N LYS A 48 -4.40 -12.30 2.79
CA LYS A 48 -5.54 -13.20 2.54
C LYS A 48 -6.85 -12.61 3.04
N THR A 49 -7.88 -12.70 2.21
CA THR A 49 -9.25 -12.28 2.55
C THR A 49 -10.20 -13.47 2.73
N GLN A 50 -9.65 -14.61 3.17
CA GLN A 50 -10.41 -15.85 3.40
C GLN A 50 -11.15 -16.34 2.14
N GLY A 51 -10.60 -16.09 0.95
CA GLY A 51 -11.21 -16.44 -0.34
C GLY A 51 -12.46 -15.63 -0.70
N LYS A 52 -12.73 -14.53 0.01
CA LYS A 52 -13.91 -13.67 -0.18
C LYS A 52 -13.52 -12.24 -0.56
N GLU A 53 -14.37 -11.61 -1.33
CA GLU A 53 -14.32 -10.18 -1.59
C GLU A 53 -15.25 -9.41 -0.62
N GLY A 54 -15.02 -8.09 -0.49
CA GLY A 54 -15.94 -7.19 0.19
C GLY A 54 -15.61 -6.91 1.66
N TRP A 55 -14.45 -7.35 2.16
CA TRP A 55 -13.96 -6.89 3.46
C TRP A 55 -13.66 -5.40 3.42
N GLU A 56 -14.05 -4.66 4.45
CA GLU A 56 -13.70 -3.25 4.59
C GLU A 56 -12.18 -3.08 4.61
N VAL A 57 -11.67 -2.29 3.68
CA VAL A 57 -10.26 -1.88 3.63
C VAL A 57 -10.13 -0.52 4.27
N ARG A 58 -9.27 -0.44 5.29
CA ARG A 58 -9.09 0.75 6.12
C ARG A 58 -7.73 1.36 5.92
N SER A 59 -7.65 2.69 6.05
CA SER A 59 -6.36 3.38 6.08
C SER A 59 -5.55 2.95 7.29
N VAL A 60 -4.29 2.63 7.07
CA VAL A 60 -3.37 2.17 8.14
C VAL A 60 -2.86 3.29 9.03
N ALA A 61 -2.97 4.54 8.59
CA ALA A 61 -2.51 5.73 9.30
C ALA A 61 -3.25 6.97 8.79
N PRO A 62 -3.24 8.10 9.53
CA PRO A 62 -3.85 9.34 9.05
C PRO A 62 -3.06 9.91 7.86
N GLY A 63 -3.76 10.59 6.94
CA GLY A 63 -3.15 11.18 5.77
C GLY A 63 -4.14 11.80 4.80
N TYR A 64 -3.83 11.74 3.52
CA TYR A 64 -4.74 12.16 2.45
C TYR A 64 -4.56 11.28 1.23
N ILE A 65 -5.64 11.06 0.49
CA ILE A 65 -5.57 10.32 -0.77
C ILE A 65 -4.83 11.18 -1.78
N SER A 66 -3.64 10.74 -2.17
CA SER A 66 -2.77 11.42 -3.14
C SER A 66 -3.03 10.96 -4.58
N ARG A 67 -3.51 9.72 -4.74
CA ARG A 67 -3.78 9.13 -6.06
C ARG A 67 -4.84 8.05 -5.98
N ILE A 68 -5.72 8.01 -6.99
CA ILE A 68 -6.65 6.91 -7.23
C ILE A 68 -6.44 6.42 -8.65
N ARG A 69 -6.45 5.10 -8.84
CA ARG A 69 -6.35 4.48 -10.16
C ARG A 69 -7.43 3.42 -10.34
N VAL A 70 -8.00 3.39 -11.56
CA VAL A 70 -8.85 2.33 -12.05
C VAL A 70 -8.24 1.81 -13.34
N SER A 71 -7.88 0.54 -13.39
CA SER A 71 -7.35 -0.11 -14.59
C SER A 71 -7.93 -1.52 -14.74
N LEU A 72 -7.94 -2.03 -15.97
CA LEU A 72 -8.38 -3.40 -16.25
C LEU A 72 -7.30 -4.42 -15.87
N GLU A 73 -6.04 -3.99 -15.87
CA GLU A 73 -4.87 -4.83 -15.61
C GLU A 73 -4.04 -4.28 -14.43
N GLY A 74 -3.01 -5.02 -14.04
CA GLY A 74 -2.11 -4.68 -12.95
C GLY A 74 -2.86 -4.59 -11.63
N TYR A 75 -2.77 -3.45 -10.95
CA TYR A 75 -3.37 -3.24 -9.62
C TYR A 75 -4.89 -3.07 -9.60
N GLY A 76 -5.56 -3.01 -10.76
CA GLY A 76 -7.00 -2.81 -10.82
C GLY A 76 -7.44 -1.49 -10.20
N LYS A 77 -8.42 -1.54 -9.29
CA LYS A 77 -8.85 -0.40 -8.47
C LYS A 77 -7.89 -0.22 -7.31
N THR A 78 -7.27 0.97 -7.22
CA THR A 78 -6.17 1.23 -6.30
C THR A 78 -6.28 2.60 -5.66
N VAL A 79 -6.02 2.69 -4.36
CA VAL A 79 -5.92 3.94 -3.58
C VAL A 79 -4.50 4.09 -3.06
N TYR A 80 -3.97 5.31 -3.15
CA TYR A 80 -2.68 5.72 -2.59
C TYR A 80 -2.93 6.79 -1.55
N ILE A 81 -2.41 6.62 -0.34
CA ILE A 81 -2.55 7.57 0.76
C ILE A 81 -1.17 8.03 1.21
N ASN A 82 -0.92 9.34 1.13
CA ASN A 82 0.29 9.94 1.69
C ASN A 82 0.07 10.28 3.16
N HIS A 83 0.97 9.81 4.00
CA HIS A 83 0.96 9.97 5.45
C HIS A 83 1.87 11.12 5.91
N THR A 84 1.80 11.47 7.19
CA THR A 84 2.56 12.59 7.77
C THR A 84 4.02 12.22 8.07
N ASP A 85 4.38 10.94 8.03
CA ASP A 85 5.74 10.39 8.20
C ASP A 85 6.50 10.21 6.88
N GLU A 86 6.07 10.90 5.82
CA GLU A 86 6.66 10.82 4.48
C GLU A 86 6.57 9.42 3.85
N THR A 87 5.61 8.60 4.27
CA THR A 87 5.27 7.34 3.61
C THR A 87 4.01 7.45 2.76
N THR A 88 3.85 6.51 1.83
CA THR A 88 2.63 6.31 1.03
C THR A 88 2.19 4.87 1.20
N SER A 89 0.97 4.63 1.66
CA SER A 89 0.34 3.31 1.58
C SER A 89 -0.42 3.13 0.27
N VAL A 90 -0.38 1.91 -0.28
CA VAL A 90 -1.06 1.51 -1.52
C VAL A 90 -1.95 0.32 -1.24
N PHE A 91 -3.21 0.44 -1.62
CA PHE A 91 -4.23 -0.60 -1.46
C PHE A 91 -4.78 -0.96 -2.83
N ALA A 92 -4.52 -2.18 -3.30
CA ALA A 92 -4.84 -2.60 -4.65
C ALA A 92 -5.82 -3.79 -4.71
N HIS A 93 -6.23 -4.13 -5.92
CA HIS A 93 -7.22 -5.16 -6.26
C HIS A 93 -8.59 -4.94 -5.62
N LEU A 94 -8.94 -3.68 -5.28
CA LEU A 94 -10.20 -3.35 -4.62
C LEU A 94 -11.41 -3.69 -5.51
N LYS A 95 -12.48 -4.21 -4.90
CA LYS A 95 -13.78 -4.41 -5.56
C LYS A 95 -14.47 -3.09 -5.88
N LYS A 96 -14.50 -2.20 -4.89
CA LYS A 96 -15.06 -0.85 -4.98
C LYS A 96 -14.39 0.06 -3.96
N PHE A 97 -14.47 1.33 -4.19
CA PHE A 97 -14.04 2.35 -3.22
C PHE A 97 -15.13 2.61 -2.16
N ALA A 98 -14.77 3.31 -1.09
CA ALA A 98 -15.74 3.85 -0.14
C ALA A 98 -16.70 4.84 -0.84
N PRO A 99 -17.94 5.02 -0.35
CA PRO A 99 -18.99 5.74 -1.10
C PRO A 99 -18.60 7.11 -1.63
N LYS A 100 -17.93 7.94 -0.83
CA LYS A 100 -17.48 9.29 -1.26
C LYS A 100 -16.45 9.22 -2.37
N ILE A 101 -15.49 8.29 -2.26
CA ILE A 101 -14.43 8.08 -3.26
C ILE A 101 -15.03 7.50 -4.53
N GLU A 102 -15.94 6.53 -4.41
CA GLU A 102 -16.62 5.89 -5.54
C GLU A 102 -17.46 6.92 -6.34
N ALA A 103 -18.20 7.81 -5.65
CA ALA A 103 -18.98 8.85 -6.30
C ALA A 103 -18.08 9.82 -7.08
N TYR A 104 -16.95 10.25 -6.49
CA TYR A 104 -15.97 11.10 -7.15
C TYR A 104 -15.37 10.42 -8.39
N ILE A 105 -14.97 9.16 -8.29
CA ILE A 105 -14.39 8.42 -9.43
C ILE A 105 -15.40 8.23 -10.54
N LYS A 106 -16.66 7.90 -10.22
CA LYS A 106 -17.73 7.79 -11.21
C LYS A 106 -17.98 9.11 -11.95
N SER A 107 -18.03 10.25 -11.26
CA SER A 107 -18.18 11.55 -11.94
C SER A 107 -17.03 11.80 -12.92
N MET A 108 -15.78 11.50 -12.55
CA MET A 108 -14.63 11.65 -13.44
C MET A 108 -14.65 10.67 -14.62
N GLN A 109 -15.14 9.44 -14.41
CA GLN A 109 -15.29 8.46 -15.49
C GLN A 109 -16.33 8.90 -16.52
N TYR A 110 -17.47 9.44 -16.07
CA TYR A 110 -18.49 10.00 -16.95
C TYR A 110 -17.99 11.24 -17.70
N GLU A 111 -17.32 12.18 -17.00
CA GLU A 111 -16.74 13.37 -17.61
C GLU A 111 -15.72 13.02 -18.71
N LYS A 112 -14.91 11.97 -18.49
CA LYS A 112 -13.87 11.56 -19.42
C LYS A 112 -14.32 10.47 -20.39
N GLU A 113 -15.56 10.03 -20.31
CA GLU A 113 -16.11 8.92 -21.11
C GLU A 113 -15.19 7.68 -21.10
N SER A 114 -14.57 7.39 -19.94
CA SER A 114 -13.60 6.31 -19.82
C SER A 114 -13.76 5.55 -18.51
N TYR A 115 -13.76 4.22 -18.59
CA TYR A 115 -13.73 3.36 -17.42
C TYR A 115 -12.38 3.43 -16.69
N THR A 116 -11.28 3.47 -17.45
CA THR A 116 -9.93 3.56 -16.87
C THR A 116 -9.62 5.00 -16.49
N LEU A 117 -9.04 5.16 -15.29
CA LEU A 117 -8.78 6.47 -14.75
C LEU A 117 -7.52 6.46 -13.88
N GLN A 118 -6.74 7.52 -13.98
CA GLN A 118 -5.72 7.85 -13.01
C GLN A 118 -5.87 9.29 -12.60
N GLN A 119 -6.14 9.52 -11.31
CA GLN A 119 -6.38 10.83 -10.77
C GLN A 119 -5.40 11.11 -9.63
N PHE A 120 -4.58 12.16 -9.79
CA PHE A 120 -3.75 12.70 -8.73
C PHE A 120 -4.52 13.78 -7.99
N LEU A 121 -4.49 13.74 -6.67
CA LEU A 121 -5.28 14.62 -5.81
C LEU A 121 -4.37 15.50 -4.95
N LYS A 122 -4.80 16.74 -4.75
CA LYS A 122 -4.15 17.65 -3.81
C LYS A 122 -4.56 17.33 -2.38
N ARG A 123 -3.69 17.66 -1.42
CA ARG A 123 -4.04 17.64 0.00
C ARG A 123 -5.33 18.43 0.23
N GLY A 124 -6.23 17.92 1.07
CA GLY A 124 -7.50 18.54 1.41
C GLY A 124 -8.71 18.08 0.58
N VAL A 125 -8.52 17.37 -0.55
CA VAL A 125 -9.66 16.79 -1.31
C VAL A 125 -10.26 15.61 -0.55
N PHE A 126 -9.43 14.67 -0.11
CA PHE A 126 -9.81 13.58 0.77
C PHE A 126 -8.77 13.47 1.89
N THR A 127 -9.08 14.05 3.04
CA THR A 127 -8.35 13.79 4.29
C THR A 127 -8.89 12.50 4.88
N ILE A 128 -8.00 11.63 5.36
CA ILE A 128 -8.33 10.29 5.83
C ILE A 128 -7.74 10.10 7.22
N GLU A 129 -8.53 9.57 8.13
CA GLU A 129 -8.09 9.19 9.46
C GLU A 129 -7.60 7.74 9.50
N ALA A 130 -6.78 7.39 10.50
CA ALA A 130 -6.40 6.00 10.75
C ALA A 130 -7.65 5.15 11.02
N GLY A 131 -7.75 3.97 10.38
CA GLY A 131 -8.92 3.08 10.51
C GLY A 131 -10.13 3.50 9.67
N GLU A 132 -10.12 4.63 8.98
CA GLU A 132 -11.21 5.04 8.09
C GLU A 132 -11.33 4.09 6.88
N VAL A 133 -12.56 3.69 6.55
CA VAL A 133 -12.83 2.81 5.41
C VAL A 133 -12.61 3.55 4.10
N ILE A 134 -11.69 3.06 3.27
CA ILE A 134 -11.33 3.64 1.97
C ILE A 134 -11.86 2.84 0.78
N GLY A 135 -12.28 1.60 1.02
CA GLY A 135 -12.79 0.70 -0.01
C GLY A 135 -13.09 -0.68 0.53
N TYR A 136 -13.24 -1.62 -0.38
CA TYR A 136 -13.58 -3.02 -0.07
C TYR A 136 -12.67 -3.94 -0.87
N SER A 137 -12.16 -4.99 -0.21
CA SER A 137 -11.28 -5.98 -0.84
C SER A 137 -11.94 -6.66 -2.04
N GLY A 138 -11.15 -7.06 -3.01
CA GLY A 138 -11.67 -7.62 -4.25
C GLY A 138 -10.66 -8.50 -4.97
N ASN A 139 -10.81 -8.50 -6.31
CA ASN A 139 -10.00 -9.30 -7.24
C ASN A 139 -9.85 -8.57 -8.59
N THR A 140 -9.83 -7.22 -8.59
CA THR A 140 -9.72 -6.44 -9.84
C THR A 140 -8.29 -6.35 -10.35
N GLY A 141 -8.11 -6.11 -11.65
CA GLY A 141 -6.80 -6.08 -12.30
C GLY A 141 -6.23 -7.48 -12.54
N SER A 142 -4.90 -7.59 -12.53
CA SER A 142 -4.19 -8.86 -12.77
C SER A 142 -4.04 -9.65 -11.46
N SER A 143 -5.15 -10.11 -10.91
CA SER A 143 -5.20 -10.89 -9.68
C SER A 143 -5.78 -12.27 -9.94
N SER A 144 -5.19 -13.32 -9.35
CA SER A 144 -5.61 -14.72 -9.52
C SER A 144 -6.66 -15.18 -8.51
N GLY A 145 -7.00 -14.36 -7.52
CA GLY A 145 -7.99 -14.67 -6.50
C GLY A 145 -8.15 -13.56 -5.48
N PRO A 146 -9.24 -13.56 -4.68
CA PRO A 146 -9.52 -12.51 -3.71
C PRO A 146 -8.41 -12.34 -2.68
N HIS A 147 -7.80 -11.16 -2.62
CA HIS A 147 -6.82 -10.74 -1.62
C HIS A 147 -6.73 -9.21 -1.57
N LEU A 148 -6.04 -8.67 -0.58
CA LEU A 148 -5.62 -7.28 -0.54
C LEU A 148 -4.12 -7.22 -0.82
N HIS A 149 -3.72 -6.64 -1.95
CA HIS A 149 -2.33 -6.25 -2.17
C HIS A 149 -2.08 -4.92 -1.47
N PHE A 150 -1.09 -4.91 -0.56
CA PHE A 150 -0.77 -3.77 0.28
C PHE A 150 0.71 -3.42 0.18
N GLU A 151 1.01 -2.14 -0.02
CA GLU A 151 2.38 -1.63 -0.07
C GLU A 151 2.57 -0.44 0.86
N ILE A 152 3.81 -0.24 1.28
CA ILE A 152 4.32 1.00 1.84
C ILE A 152 5.44 1.49 0.94
N ARG A 153 5.45 2.78 0.64
CA ARG A 153 6.45 3.43 -0.21
C ARG A 153 6.99 4.68 0.48
N ASP A 154 8.20 5.05 0.17
CA ASP A 154 8.69 6.40 0.41
C ASP A 154 7.86 7.40 -0.42
N ALA A 155 7.29 8.42 0.20
CA ALA A 155 6.34 9.32 -0.46
C ALA A 155 6.98 10.16 -1.56
N LYS A 156 8.26 10.48 -1.46
CA LYS A 156 8.99 11.32 -2.40
C LYS A 156 9.51 10.54 -3.61
N SER A 157 10.21 9.45 -3.35
CA SER A 157 10.84 8.62 -4.40
C SER A 157 9.92 7.54 -4.96
N GLN A 158 8.82 7.23 -4.27
CA GLN A 158 7.91 6.12 -4.56
C GLN A 158 8.58 4.74 -4.55
N LYS A 159 9.77 4.63 -3.98
CA LYS A 159 10.44 3.35 -3.79
C LYS A 159 9.67 2.51 -2.77
N PRO A 160 9.45 1.22 -3.06
CA PRO A 160 8.76 0.33 -2.13
C PRO A 160 9.61 0.08 -0.89
N LEU A 161 8.96 0.06 0.26
CA LEU A 161 9.50 -0.28 1.56
C LEU A 161 8.87 -1.60 2.00
N ASN A 162 9.62 -2.41 2.75
CA ASN A 162 9.08 -3.68 3.24
C ASN A 162 8.00 -3.43 4.32
N PRO A 163 6.72 -3.75 4.07
CA PRO A 163 5.64 -3.53 5.04
C PRO A 163 5.81 -4.29 6.36
N LEU A 164 6.62 -5.37 6.36
CA LEU A 164 6.90 -6.15 7.57
C LEU A 164 7.80 -5.42 8.58
N LEU A 165 8.38 -4.27 8.20
CA LEU A 165 9.17 -3.43 9.09
C LEU A 165 8.31 -2.38 9.85
N PHE A 166 7.02 -2.33 9.55
CA PHE A 166 6.06 -1.44 10.21
C PHE A 166 5.24 -2.26 11.21
N ASP A 167 4.86 -1.64 12.33
CA ASP A 167 4.20 -2.31 13.47
C ASP A 167 2.75 -2.78 13.12
N LEU A 168 2.60 -3.56 12.03
CA LEU A 168 1.35 -4.17 11.65
C LEU A 168 1.21 -5.56 12.30
N PRO A 169 0.03 -5.94 12.82
CA PRO A 169 -0.20 -7.21 13.51
C PRO A 169 -0.31 -8.38 12.53
N ILE A 170 0.77 -8.66 11.79
CA ILE A 170 0.82 -9.73 10.78
C ILE A 170 1.11 -11.04 11.49
N SER A 171 0.20 -12.00 11.33
CA SER A 171 0.37 -13.36 11.83
C SER A 171 1.24 -14.16 10.86
N ASP A 172 2.55 -14.21 11.10
CA ASP A 172 3.44 -15.14 10.40
C ASP A 172 3.89 -16.24 11.37
N SER A 173 3.33 -17.41 11.21
CA SER A 173 3.71 -18.62 11.97
C SER A 173 4.69 -19.53 11.22
N GLN A 174 5.04 -19.19 9.98
CA GLN A 174 5.89 -20.04 9.16
C GLN A 174 7.38 -19.65 9.31
N ARG A 175 8.19 -20.59 9.78
CA ARG A 175 9.65 -20.44 9.72
C ARG A 175 10.09 -20.35 8.26
N GLN A 176 10.74 -19.26 7.90
CA GLN A 176 11.33 -19.11 6.57
C GLN A 176 12.36 -20.22 6.34
N LYS A 177 12.25 -20.91 5.21
CA LYS A 177 13.24 -21.87 4.73
C LYS A 177 13.78 -21.37 3.41
N ILE A 178 15.10 -21.24 3.29
CA ILE A 178 15.75 -21.03 1.99
C ILE A 178 15.51 -22.31 1.19
N GLN A 179 14.62 -22.24 0.19
CA GLN A 179 14.35 -23.38 -0.68
C GLN A 179 15.33 -23.45 -1.85
N LYS A 180 15.81 -22.30 -2.32
CA LYS A 180 16.70 -22.19 -3.47
C LYS A 180 17.51 -20.90 -3.42
N LEU A 181 18.79 -20.97 -3.77
CA LEU A 181 19.66 -19.82 -3.94
C LEU A 181 20.00 -19.70 -5.44
N PHE A 182 19.70 -18.56 -6.05
CA PHE A 182 20.11 -18.27 -7.42
C PHE A 182 21.26 -17.27 -7.40
N LEU A 183 22.40 -17.65 -7.96
CA LEU A 183 23.54 -16.77 -8.15
C LEU A 183 23.59 -16.33 -9.62
N PHE A 184 23.40 -15.03 -9.87
CA PHE A 184 23.50 -14.46 -11.20
C PHE A 184 24.90 -13.89 -11.43
N TYR A 185 25.58 -14.37 -12.45
CA TYR A 185 26.87 -13.84 -12.84
C TYR A 185 26.65 -12.68 -13.85
N PRO A 186 27.00 -11.42 -13.52
CA PRO A 186 26.61 -10.25 -14.32
C PRO A 186 27.17 -10.25 -15.76
N LYS A 187 28.24 -11.04 -16.03
CA LYS A 187 28.91 -11.05 -17.34
C LYS A 187 28.32 -12.01 -18.35
N ASN A 188 27.60 -13.08 -17.96
CA ASN A 188 27.23 -14.15 -18.88
C ASN A 188 25.77 -14.60 -18.79
N ASN A 189 24.89 -13.95 -18.02
CA ASN A 189 23.53 -14.40 -17.75
C ASN A 189 23.40 -15.89 -17.35
N ALA A 190 24.48 -16.49 -16.88
CA ALA A 190 24.46 -17.88 -16.46
C ALA A 190 23.89 -18.00 -15.04
N VAL A 191 22.92 -18.90 -14.87
CA VAL A 191 22.36 -19.27 -13.57
C VAL A 191 23.11 -20.49 -13.06
N LEU A 192 23.81 -20.35 -11.94
CA LEU A 192 24.38 -21.49 -11.23
C LEU A 192 23.33 -22.01 -10.23
N THR A 193 22.83 -23.23 -10.45
CA THR A 193 21.96 -23.94 -9.51
C THR A 193 22.78 -24.94 -8.74
N HIS A 194 22.81 -24.84 -7.42
CA HIS A 194 23.25 -25.87 -6.50
C HIS A 194 22.10 -26.34 -5.64
#